data_2bccabc9c2eb84e19332006548cebbe5
#
_entry.id   2bccabc9c2eb84e19332006548cebbe5
#
_cell.length_a   1.000
_cell.length_b   1.000
_cell.length_c   1.000
_cell.angle_alpha   90.00
_cell.angle_beta   90.00
_cell.angle_gamma   90.00
#
_symmetry.space_group_name_H-M   'P 1'
#
loop_
_entity.id
_entity.type
_entity.pdbx_description
1 polymer ?
#
loop_
_entity_poly.entity_id
_entity_poly.type
_entity_poly.pdbx_seq_one_letter_code
_entity_poly.pdbx_strand_id
1 'polypeptide(L)'
;KSVMFGGTGEPLVHKRITDIVLGASMEGLDIAFTTNGVLLNKLGYLELCTWIKVSLNAGTRKSYGEIHRTDEKDWDRVWENIRDAVKRKGNCTIGVQCVILPENAYEMKSLAQLCIDAGVDYLVLKPYSQATFMLSHKYENVDYAAMRSYLQSVQDFSTKTFKVIYRGNAINEEIGKKHSYDRCNATPNFWVYTMATGEVFVCSAHLLDKRFSIGNLNENTFQEIWEGEKRRENWEMMKSFDIKQCRLNCRMNGPNKYLHELTHAKHV
;
A
#
# COMPACT_ATOMS: atom_id res chain seq x y z
N LYS A 1 -15.47 9.92 -3.19
CA LYS A 1 -14.77 9.05 -4.14
C LYS A 1 -13.28 9.37 -4.06
N SER A 2 -12.38 8.39 -4.30
CA SER A 2 -10.94 8.59 -4.15
C SER A 2 -10.15 7.89 -5.24
N VAL A 3 -8.98 8.46 -5.55
CA VAL A 3 -7.97 7.86 -6.42
C VAL A 3 -6.64 7.76 -5.68
N MET A 4 -5.95 6.62 -5.82
CA MET A 4 -4.61 6.46 -5.28
C MET A 4 -3.64 6.14 -6.42
N PHE A 5 -2.64 6.99 -6.58
CA PHE A 5 -1.53 6.77 -7.48
C PHE A 5 -0.43 5.95 -6.78
N GLY A 6 -0.09 4.84 -7.37
CA GLY A 6 0.89 3.90 -6.80
C GLY A 6 0.95 2.64 -7.65
N GLY A 7 1.54 1.57 -7.16
CA GLY A 7 1.51 0.28 -7.84
C GLY A 7 2.86 -0.39 -7.97
N THR A 8 3.09 -1.10 -9.07
CA THR A 8 4.34 -1.82 -9.38
C THR A 8 5.46 -0.91 -9.90
N GLY A 9 5.11 0.33 -10.29
CA GLY A 9 6.05 1.36 -10.72
C GLY A 9 6.02 2.58 -9.80
N GLU A 10 6.74 3.63 -10.20
CA GLU A 10 6.79 4.92 -9.49
C GLU A 10 5.88 5.94 -10.19
N PRO A 11 4.79 6.41 -9.56
CA PRO A 11 3.85 7.31 -10.21
C PRO A 11 4.47 8.67 -10.59
N LEU A 12 5.47 9.12 -9.84
CA LEU A 12 6.10 10.44 -10.06
C LEU A 12 7.03 10.48 -11.28
N VAL A 13 7.28 9.36 -11.97
CA VAL A 13 7.95 9.38 -13.29
C VAL A 13 7.03 9.82 -14.41
N HIS A 14 5.71 9.83 -14.20
CA HIS A 14 4.76 10.25 -15.21
C HIS A 14 4.90 11.74 -15.48
N LYS A 15 5.18 12.12 -16.74
CA LYS A 15 5.52 13.50 -17.12
C LYS A 15 4.42 14.52 -16.83
N ARG A 16 3.17 14.08 -16.81
CA ARG A 16 1.98 14.93 -16.57
C ARG A 16 1.29 14.62 -15.23
N ILE A 17 2.01 14.11 -14.25
CA ILE A 17 1.40 13.71 -12.97
C ILE A 17 0.75 14.91 -12.26
N THR A 18 1.35 16.09 -12.36
CA THR A 18 0.80 17.34 -11.79
C THR A 18 -0.54 17.73 -12.44
N ASP A 19 -0.65 17.62 -13.78
CA ASP A 19 -1.90 17.88 -14.49
C ASP A 19 -2.99 16.88 -14.09
N ILE A 20 -2.62 15.62 -13.90
CA ILE A 20 -3.54 14.57 -13.49
C ILE A 20 -4.06 14.82 -12.07
N VAL A 21 -3.19 15.27 -11.15
CA VAL A 21 -3.58 15.65 -9.78
C VAL A 21 -4.58 16.83 -9.84
N LEU A 22 -4.28 17.84 -10.62
CA LEU A 22 -5.14 19.00 -10.77
C LEU A 22 -6.52 18.60 -11.33
N GLY A 23 -6.55 17.80 -12.41
CA GLY A 23 -7.79 17.31 -13.01
C GLY A 23 -8.61 16.45 -12.02
N ALA A 24 -7.97 15.54 -11.28
CA ALA A 24 -8.64 14.71 -10.27
C ALA A 24 -9.23 15.56 -9.13
N SER A 25 -8.53 16.63 -8.73
CA SER A 25 -9.02 17.57 -7.71
C SER A 25 -10.25 18.35 -8.20
N MET A 26 -10.24 18.78 -9.47
CA MET A 26 -11.39 19.47 -10.09
C MET A 26 -12.64 18.59 -10.16
N GLU A 27 -12.46 17.27 -10.28
CA GLU A 27 -13.55 16.27 -10.22
C GLU A 27 -13.98 15.92 -8.77
N GLY A 28 -13.44 16.60 -7.77
CA GLY A 28 -13.76 16.40 -6.35
C GLY A 28 -13.32 15.05 -5.79
N LEU A 29 -12.25 14.47 -6.32
CA LEU A 29 -11.71 13.22 -5.82
C LEU A 29 -10.72 13.44 -4.68
N ASP A 30 -10.79 12.61 -3.64
CA ASP A 30 -9.72 12.48 -2.66
C ASP A 30 -8.49 11.85 -3.32
N ILE A 31 -7.34 12.53 -3.25
CA ILE A 31 -6.13 12.13 -3.97
C ILE A 31 -5.09 11.60 -3.00
N ALA A 32 -4.53 10.46 -3.34
CA ALA A 32 -3.50 9.82 -2.53
C ALA A 32 -2.32 9.30 -3.35
N PHE A 33 -1.14 9.25 -2.74
CA PHE A 33 0.07 8.70 -3.34
C PHE A 33 0.72 7.63 -2.49
N THR A 34 1.29 6.63 -3.17
CA THR A 34 2.35 5.78 -2.64
C THR A 34 3.54 5.88 -3.58
N THR A 35 4.66 6.38 -3.11
CA THR A 35 5.87 6.71 -3.89
C THR A 35 7.13 6.19 -3.20
N ASN A 36 8.22 5.99 -3.96
CA ASN A 36 9.55 5.74 -3.37
C ASN A 36 10.21 7.02 -2.83
N GLY A 37 9.64 8.19 -3.09
CA GLY A 37 10.08 9.48 -2.58
C GLY A 37 11.21 10.15 -3.36
N VAL A 38 11.90 9.47 -4.28
CA VAL A 38 13.06 9.99 -5.01
C VAL A 38 12.69 11.21 -5.88
N LEU A 39 11.47 11.27 -6.37
CA LEU A 39 10.96 12.35 -7.22
C LEU A 39 9.86 13.17 -6.53
N LEU A 40 9.70 13.09 -5.22
CA LEU A 40 8.61 13.75 -4.50
C LEU A 40 8.65 15.28 -4.63
N ASN A 41 9.83 15.85 -4.80
CA ASN A 41 10.02 17.28 -5.06
C ASN A 41 9.43 17.77 -6.39
N LYS A 42 9.16 16.85 -7.33
CA LYS A 42 8.53 17.18 -8.63
C LYS A 42 7.00 17.24 -8.57
N LEU A 43 6.39 16.77 -7.48
CA LEU A 43 4.94 16.85 -7.34
C LEU A 43 4.52 18.28 -7.04
N GLY A 44 3.80 18.88 -7.99
CA GLY A 44 3.10 20.14 -7.80
C GLY A 44 1.74 19.91 -7.12
N TYR A 45 1.18 20.97 -6.51
CA TYR A 45 -0.13 20.94 -5.84
C TYR A 45 -0.26 19.82 -4.79
N LEU A 46 0.80 19.64 -4.02
CA LEU A 46 0.88 18.61 -2.97
C LEU A 46 -0.23 18.82 -1.92
N GLU A 47 -0.61 20.07 -1.67
CA GLU A 47 -1.69 20.48 -0.79
C GLU A 47 -3.08 20.03 -1.24
N LEU A 48 -3.26 19.66 -2.51
CA LEU A 48 -4.51 19.07 -3.03
C LEU A 48 -4.62 17.57 -2.72
N CYS A 49 -3.53 16.94 -2.27
CA CYS A 49 -3.55 15.55 -1.89
C CYS A 49 -4.11 15.37 -0.47
N THR A 50 -4.91 14.33 -0.27
CA THR A 50 -5.39 13.95 1.06
C THR A 50 -4.27 13.33 1.89
N TRP A 51 -3.49 12.42 1.25
CA TRP A 51 -2.29 11.85 1.88
C TRP A 51 -1.25 11.38 0.87
N ILE A 52 0.00 11.42 1.31
CA ILE A 52 1.15 10.87 0.59
C ILE A 52 1.89 9.91 1.53
N LYS A 53 2.19 8.72 1.02
CA LYS A 53 2.94 7.72 1.74
C LYS A 53 4.22 7.36 1.01
N VAL A 54 5.35 7.61 1.66
CA VAL A 54 6.67 7.25 1.14
C VAL A 54 7.03 5.83 1.56
N SER A 55 7.33 4.98 0.59
CA SER A 55 7.80 3.60 0.81
C SER A 55 9.30 3.62 1.08
N LEU A 56 9.68 3.52 2.35
CA LEU A 56 11.06 3.59 2.80
C LEU A 56 11.35 2.42 3.75
N ASN A 57 11.99 1.37 3.24
CA ASN A 57 12.19 0.11 3.96
C ASN A 57 13.57 0.05 4.64
N ALA A 58 14.02 1.13 5.26
CA ALA A 58 15.33 1.20 5.87
C ALA A 58 15.38 2.25 6.99
N GLY A 59 16.22 2.04 7.99
CA GLY A 59 16.57 3.01 9.01
C GLY A 59 17.99 3.58 8.83
N THR A 60 18.76 3.06 7.86
CA THR A 60 20.12 3.50 7.54
C THR A 60 20.36 3.59 6.03
N ARG A 61 21.37 4.33 5.59
CA ARG A 61 21.78 4.41 4.17
C ARG A 61 22.13 3.03 3.62
N LYS A 62 22.91 2.26 4.38
CA LYS A 62 23.37 0.93 3.96
C LYS A 62 22.19 0.00 3.68
N SER A 63 21.29 -0.16 4.63
CA SER A 63 20.10 -1.01 4.48
C SER A 63 19.17 -0.49 3.38
N TYR A 64 19.12 0.84 3.16
CA TYR A 64 18.39 1.43 2.04
C TYR A 64 18.94 0.95 0.69
N GLY A 65 20.23 1.09 0.47
CA GLY A 65 20.89 0.63 -0.77
C GLY A 65 20.69 -0.87 -1.02
N GLU A 66 20.85 -1.69 0.01
CA GLU A 66 20.70 -3.15 -0.05
C GLU A 66 19.24 -3.59 -0.35
N ILE A 67 18.26 -3.02 0.35
CA ILE A 67 16.84 -3.42 0.25
C ILE A 67 16.19 -2.85 -1.02
N HIS A 68 16.43 -1.57 -1.31
CA HIS A 68 15.86 -0.91 -2.48
C HIS A 68 16.65 -1.19 -3.77
N ARG A 69 17.85 -1.79 -3.67
CA ARG A 69 18.75 -2.10 -4.79
C ARG A 69 19.07 -0.87 -5.63
N THR A 70 19.44 0.20 -4.97
CA THR A 70 19.74 1.51 -5.56
C THR A 70 21.00 2.10 -4.93
N ASP A 71 21.46 3.26 -5.45
CA ASP A 71 22.58 4.00 -4.83
C ASP A 71 22.16 4.49 -3.43
N GLU A 72 23.05 4.29 -2.44
CA GLU A 72 22.85 4.77 -1.08
C GLU A 72 22.66 6.30 -1.00
N LYS A 73 23.13 7.05 -2.00
CA LYS A 73 22.90 8.50 -2.11
C LYS A 73 21.43 8.87 -2.30
N ASP A 74 20.60 7.97 -2.82
CA ASP A 74 19.17 8.20 -2.93
C ASP A 74 18.51 8.31 -1.54
N TRP A 75 19.09 7.73 -0.50
CA TRP A 75 18.66 7.91 0.89
C TRP A 75 18.58 9.38 1.29
N ASP A 76 19.64 10.14 1.03
CA ASP A 76 19.69 11.57 1.39
C ASP A 76 18.65 12.36 0.59
N ARG A 77 18.57 12.09 -0.71
CA ARG A 77 17.59 12.71 -1.61
C ARG A 77 16.15 12.46 -1.14
N VAL A 78 15.82 11.23 -0.74
CA VAL A 78 14.48 10.91 -0.24
C VAL A 78 14.17 11.71 1.03
N TRP A 79 15.09 11.78 1.98
CA TRP A 79 14.89 12.56 3.22
C TRP A 79 14.82 14.07 2.98
N GLU A 80 15.60 14.59 2.04
CA GLU A 80 15.49 15.99 1.60
C GLU A 80 14.11 16.27 1.00
N ASN A 81 13.64 15.40 0.10
CA ASN A 81 12.34 15.51 -0.52
C ASN A 81 11.18 15.38 0.47
N ILE A 82 11.30 14.51 1.49
CA ILE A 82 10.31 14.39 2.56
C ILE A 82 10.22 15.68 3.36
N ARG A 83 11.37 16.26 3.78
CA ARG A 83 11.40 17.53 4.53
C ARG A 83 10.83 18.69 3.71
N ASP A 84 11.14 18.76 2.41
CA ASP A 84 10.55 19.74 1.51
C ASP A 84 9.03 19.56 1.37
N ALA A 85 8.58 18.32 1.18
CA ALA A 85 7.15 18.00 1.09
C ALA A 85 6.41 18.38 2.38
N VAL A 86 6.98 18.11 3.55
CA VAL A 86 6.37 18.49 4.85
C VAL A 86 6.19 20.01 4.96
N LYS A 87 7.13 20.80 4.44
CA LYS A 87 7.00 22.28 4.45
C LYS A 87 5.89 22.78 3.52
N ARG A 88 5.60 22.04 2.45
CA ARG A 88 4.63 22.43 1.39
C ARG A 88 3.26 21.76 1.51
N LYS A 89 3.09 20.82 2.44
CA LYS A 89 1.96 19.88 2.45
C LYS A 89 0.57 20.51 2.69
N GLY A 90 0.48 21.72 3.25
CA GLY A 90 -0.81 22.26 3.69
C GLY A 90 -1.54 21.28 4.62
N ASN A 91 -2.75 20.87 4.23
CA ASN A 91 -3.56 19.87 4.96
C ASN A 91 -3.26 18.41 4.57
N CYS A 92 -2.36 18.17 3.61
CA CYS A 92 -2.00 16.82 3.21
C CYS A 92 -1.29 16.06 4.35
N THR A 93 -1.71 14.83 4.59
CA THR A 93 -1.05 13.95 5.55
C THR A 93 0.13 13.24 4.89
N ILE A 94 1.36 13.41 5.41
CA ILE A 94 2.56 12.75 4.89
C ILE A 94 3.05 11.69 5.88
N GLY A 95 3.22 10.47 5.40
CA GLY A 95 3.76 9.40 6.22
C GLY A 95 4.79 8.53 5.52
N VAL A 96 5.51 7.76 6.31
CA VAL A 96 6.45 6.74 5.87
C VAL A 96 5.84 5.37 6.11
N GLN A 97 6.03 4.46 5.15
CA GLN A 97 5.69 3.05 5.33
C GLN A 97 6.94 2.21 5.17
N CYS A 98 7.21 1.38 6.16
CA CYS A 98 8.28 0.39 6.13
C CYS A 98 7.69 -1.02 6.12
N VAL A 99 8.12 -1.84 5.15
CA VAL A 99 7.97 -3.29 5.17
C VAL A 99 9.08 -3.86 6.03
N ILE A 100 8.71 -4.61 7.07
CA ILE A 100 9.65 -5.22 8.00
C ILE A 100 10.27 -6.44 7.34
N LEU A 101 11.59 -6.43 7.26
CA LEU A 101 12.43 -7.50 6.72
C LEU A 101 13.51 -7.85 7.76
N PRO A 102 14.15 -9.03 7.69
CA PRO A 102 15.24 -9.38 8.61
C PRO A 102 16.37 -8.34 8.63
N GLU A 103 16.67 -7.76 7.47
CA GLU A 103 17.76 -6.79 7.30
C GLU A 103 17.49 -5.44 7.99
N ASN A 104 16.23 -5.03 8.12
CA ASN A 104 15.87 -3.71 8.67
C ASN A 104 15.14 -3.76 10.01
N ALA A 105 14.74 -4.93 10.48
CA ALA A 105 13.82 -5.05 11.62
C ALA A 105 14.27 -4.28 12.87
N TYR A 106 15.56 -4.29 13.19
CA TYR A 106 16.12 -3.64 14.36
C TYR A 106 16.50 -2.17 14.16
N GLU A 107 16.26 -1.62 12.97
CA GLU A 107 16.48 -0.20 12.66
C GLU A 107 15.22 0.65 12.87
N MET A 108 14.07 0.05 13.26
CA MET A 108 12.78 0.73 13.27
C MET A 108 12.69 1.88 14.28
N LYS A 109 13.44 1.84 15.39
CA LYS A 109 13.53 2.97 16.34
C LYS A 109 14.27 4.14 15.72
N SER A 110 15.37 3.88 15.02
CA SER A 110 16.11 4.91 14.27
C SER A 110 15.25 5.53 13.17
N LEU A 111 14.51 4.69 12.43
CA LEU A 111 13.58 5.18 11.42
C LEU A 111 12.45 6.03 12.02
N ALA A 112 11.91 5.65 13.17
CA ALA A 112 10.91 6.45 13.87
C ALA A 112 11.44 7.82 14.28
N GLN A 113 12.68 7.89 14.79
CA GLN A 113 13.33 9.16 15.13
C GLN A 113 13.54 10.04 13.89
N LEU A 114 14.04 9.47 12.78
CA LEU A 114 14.19 10.20 11.52
C LEU A 114 12.86 10.75 11.00
N CYS A 115 11.75 10.01 11.17
CA CYS A 115 10.41 10.46 10.83
C CYS A 115 9.99 11.67 11.68
N ILE A 116 10.25 11.63 12.99
CA ILE A 116 9.98 12.74 13.90
C ILE A 116 10.76 13.98 13.50
N ASP A 117 12.08 13.83 13.26
CA ASP A 117 12.99 14.91 12.88
C ASP A 117 12.64 15.55 11.53
N ALA A 118 12.06 14.75 10.62
CA ALA A 118 11.56 15.22 9.33
C ALA A 118 10.17 15.86 9.41
N GLY A 119 9.44 15.70 10.54
CA GLY A 119 8.11 16.26 10.75
C GLY A 119 6.98 15.56 9.99
N VAL A 120 7.13 14.27 9.64
CA VAL A 120 6.04 13.49 9.04
C VAL A 120 4.96 13.16 10.08
N ASP A 121 3.76 12.88 9.61
CA ASP A 121 2.61 12.67 10.49
C ASP A 121 2.54 11.24 11.05
N TYR A 122 3.08 10.25 10.31
CA TYR A 122 3.05 8.85 10.78
C TYR A 122 4.14 7.96 10.15
N LEU A 123 4.43 6.87 10.87
CA LEU A 123 5.21 5.73 10.38
C LEU A 123 4.34 4.46 10.45
N VAL A 124 4.16 3.77 9.33
CA VAL A 124 3.51 2.45 9.30
C VAL A 124 4.56 1.35 9.25
N LEU A 125 4.52 0.46 10.22
CA LEU A 125 5.28 -0.78 10.25
C LEU A 125 4.37 -1.95 9.87
N LYS A 126 4.68 -2.65 8.78
CA LYS A 126 3.87 -3.77 8.30
C LYS A 126 4.74 -4.97 7.92
N PRO A 127 4.21 -6.20 8.02
CA PRO A 127 4.92 -7.38 7.53
C PRO A 127 5.04 -7.35 6.00
N TYR A 128 6.02 -8.09 5.50
CA TYR A 128 6.04 -8.49 4.09
C TYR A 128 4.81 -9.36 3.77
N SER A 129 4.33 -9.27 2.57
CA SER A 129 3.23 -10.11 2.08
C SER A 129 3.59 -10.62 0.70
N GLN A 130 3.78 -11.93 0.58
CA GLN A 130 4.12 -12.59 -0.68
C GLN A 130 2.99 -12.40 -1.70
N ALA A 131 3.28 -11.78 -2.84
CA ALA A 131 2.32 -11.71 -3.94
C ALA A 131 2.41 -12.97 -4.80
N THR A 132 1.28 -13.43 -5.32
CA THR A 132 1.19 -14.69 -6.08
C THR A 132 2.00 -14.69 -7.37
N PHE A 133 2.28 -13.51 -7.93
CA PHE A 133 3.05 -13.34 -9.17
C PHE A 133 4.55 -13.02 -8.94
N MET A 134 5.01 -12.98 -7.69
CA MET A 134 6.43 -12.72 -7.39
C MET A 134 7.28 -13.97 -7.60
N LEU A 135 8.40 -13.78 -8.29
CA LEU A 135 9.36 -14.87 -8.58
C LEU A 135 10.30 -15.16 -7.39
N SER A 136 10.50 -14.19 -6.49
CA SER A 136 11.37 -14.35 -5.32
C SER A 136 10.57 -14.77 -4.10
N HIS A 137 11.03 -15.80 -3.41
CA HIS A 137 10.46 -16.30 -2.14
C HIS A 137 11.34 -15.98 -0.94
N LYS A 138 12.33 -15.07 -1.09
CA LYS A 138 13.31 -14.73 -0.06
C LYS A 138 12.71 -14.39 1.30
N TYR A 139 11.55 -13.71 1.32
CA TYR A 139 10.92 -13.20 2.54
C TYR A 139 9.63 -13.94 2.93
N GLU A 140 9.37 -15.11 2.35
CA GLU A 140 8.14 -15.85 2.60
C GLU A 140 8.05 -16.38 4.05
N ASN A 141 9.21 -16.63 4.67
CA ASN A 141 9.31 -17.23 6.01
C ASN A 141 10.04 -16.32 7.01
N VAL A 142 9.70 -15.03 7.03
CA VAL A 142 10.25 -14.11 8.03
C VAL A 142 9.71 -14.43 9.41
N ASP A 143 10.60 -14.61 10.39
CA ASP A 143 10.23 -14.87 11.78
C ASP A 143 9.79 -13.58 12.50
N TYR A 144 8.54 -13.21 12.29
CA TYR A 144 7.93 -12.05 12.97
C TYR A 144 7.68 -12.31 14.47
N ALA A 145 7.64 -13.55 14.92
CA ALA A 145 7.43 -13.85 16.33
C ALA A 145 8.64 -13.42 17.16
N ALA A 146 9.86 -13.73 16.69
CA ALA A 146 11.10 -13.30 17.33
C ALA A 146 11.24 -11.77 17.42
N MET A 147 10.71 -11.03 16.45
CA MET A 147 10.85 -9.56 16.38
C MET A 147 9.71 -8.80 17.09
N ARG A 148 8.65 -9.49 17.50
CA ARG A 148 7.37 -8.88 17.93
C ARG A 148 7.55 -7.86 19.05
N SER A 149 8.22 -8.21 20.13
CA SER A 149 8.38 -7.34 21.30
C SER A 149 9.12 -6.05 20.95
N TYR A 150 10.20 -6.16 20.19
CA TYR A 150 10.95 -4.99 19.71
C TYR A 150 10.09 -4.09 18.82
N LEU A 151 9.38 -4.67 17.82
CA LEU A 151 8.55 -3.92 16.89
C LEU A 151 7.38 -3.22 17.60
N GLN A 152 6.80 -3.85 18.62
CA GLN A 152 5.77 -3.21 19.45
C GLN A 152 6.31 -2.02 20.22
N SER A 153 7.53 -2.10 20.76
CA SER A 153 8.16 -1.01 21.52
C SER A 153 8.45 0.24 20.67
N VAL A 154 8.44 0.13 19.33
CA VAL A 154 8.57 1.31 18.44
C VAL A 154 7.35 2.24 18.55
N GLN A 155 6.20 1.74 18.99
CA GLN A 155 5.00 2.57 19.19
C GLN A 155 5.20 3.64 20.28
N ASP A 156 6.15 3.43 21.20
CA ASP A 156 6.52 4.40 22.26
C ASP A 156 7.07 5.71 21.69
N PHE A 157 7.51 5.72 20.42
CA PHE A 157 7.92 6.93 19.70
C PHE A 157 6.73 7.80 19.26
N SER A 158 5.48 7.35 19.45
CA SER A 158 4.31 8.16 19.12
C SER A 158 4.21 9.39 20.00
N THR A 159 3.93 10.54 19.39
CA THR A 159 3.74 11.84 20.07
C THR A 159 2.33 12.38 19.79
N LYS A 160 2.06 13.63 20.17
CA LYS A 160 0.79 14.32 19.82
C LYS A 160 0.67 14.54 18.30
N THR A 161 1.77 14.75 17.60
CA THR A 161 1.83 15.12 16.18
C THR A 161 2.37 14.00 15.27
N PHE A 162 2.90 12.93 15.82
CA PHE A 162 3.46 11.80 15.08
C PHE A 162 2.90 10.46 15.61
N LYS A 163 2.51 9.55 14.72
CA LYS A 163 1.98 8.24 15.10
C LYS A 163 2.80 7.09 14.50
N VAL A 164 3.20 6.15 15.34
CA VAL A 164 3.70 4.85 14.88
C VAL A 164 2.52 3.87 14.80
N ILE A 165 2.24 3.38 13.62
CA ILE A 165 1.16 2.44 13.32
C ILE A 165 1.76 1.05 13.11
N TYR A 166 1.82 0.27 14.17
CA TYR A 166 2.23 -1.13 14.10
C TYR A 166 1.07 -2.02 13.65
N ARG A 167 1.22 -2.68 12.51
CA ARG A 167 0.19 -3.57 11.94
C ARG A 167 0.20 -4.94 12.62
N GLY A 168 -0.03 -4.99 13.93
CA GLY A 168 0.03 -6.19 14.76
C GLY A 168 -0.90 -7.31 14.29
N ASN A 169 -2.13 -7.00 13.86
CA ASN A 169 -3.05 -7.99 13.31
C ASN A 169 -2.51 -8.63 12.04
N ALA A 170 -1.91 -7.84 11.15
CA ALA A 170 -1.30 -8.35 9.92
C ALA A 170 -0.10 -9.25 10.22
N ILE A 171 0.70 -8.90 11.22
CA ILE A 171 1.82 -9.73 11.70
C ILE A 171 1.32 -11.04 12.30
N ASN A 172 0.24 -11.00 13.10
CA ASN A 172 -0.36 -12.22 13.64
C ASN A 172 -0.89 -13.16 12.55
N GLU A 173 -1.43 -12.63 11.46
CA GLU A 173 -1.85 -13.43 10.30
C GLU A 173 -0.66 -14.06 9.59
N GLU A 174 0.44 -13.34 9.42
CA GLU A 174 1.68 -13.91 8.86
C GLU A 174 2.26 -15.00 9.76
N ILE A 175 2.20 -14.85 11.08
CA ILE A 175 2.62 -15.91 12.03
C ILE A 175 1.67 -17.11 11.94
N GLY A 176 0.36 -16.87 11.92
CA GLY A 176 -0.67 -17.92 11.87
C GLY A 176 -0.85 -18.60 10.52
N LYS A 177 -0.28 -18.02 9.46
CA LYS A 177 -0.35 -18.50 8.05
C LYS A 177 -1.77 -18.82 7.58
N LYS A 178 -2.77 -18.07 8.04
CA LYS A 178 -4.18 -18.27 7.65
C LYS A 178 -4.98 -16.97 7.59
N HIS A 179 -6.01 -16.97 6.74
CA HIS A 179 -7.03 -15.94 6.73
C HIS A 179 -8.00 -16.11 7.92
N SER A 180 -8.58 -15.01 8.37
CA SER A 180 -9.66 -15.00 9.39
C SER A 180 -11.06 -15.09 8.76
N TYR A 181 -11.16 -15.32 7.46
CA TYR A 181 -12.38 -15.49 6.67
C TYR A 181 -12.14 -16.59 5.64
N ASP A 182 -13.20 -17.20 5.15
CA ASP A 182 -13.18 -18.36 4.24
C ASP A 182 -13.36 -17.97 2.78
N ARG A 183 -13.80 -16.73 2.50
CA ARG A 183 -14.12 -16.25 1.16
C ARG A 183 -13.77 -14.77 1.00
N CYS A 184 -13.33 -14.39 -0.21
CA CYS A 184 -13.18 -12.99 -0.58
C CYS A 184 -14.53 -12.42 -1.05
N ASN A 185 -15.15 -11.58 -0.21
CA ASN A 185 -16.38 -10.86 -0.52
C ASN A 185 -16.13 -9.43 -1.03
N ALA A 186 -14.89 -8.94 -0.96
CA ALA A 186 -14.54 -7.60 -1.39
C ALA A 186 -14.34 -7.48 -2.91
N THR A 187 -13.81 -8.51 -3.55
CA THR A 187 -13.62 -8.56 -5.00
C THR A 187 -14.87 -9.17 -5.67
N PRO A 188 -15.42 -8.58 -6.72
CA PRO A 188 -15.03 -7.36 -7.45
C PRO A 188 -15.83 -6.09 -7.05
N ASN A 189 -16.13 -5.89 -5.77
CA ASN A 189 -17.16 -4.93 -5.35
C ASN A 189 -16.66 -3.54 -4.96
N PHE A 190 -15.46 -3.44 -4.37
CA PHE A 190 -15.07 -2.20 -3.67
C PHE A 190 -13.95 -1.42 -4.31
N TRP A 191 -13.20 -1.99 -5.24
CA TRP A 191 -12.10 -1.30 -5.87
C TRP A 191 -11.66 -1.95 -7.17
N VAL A 192 -10.89 -1.21 -7.95
CA VAL A 192 -10.18 -1.71 -9.12
C VAL A 192 -8.72 -1.25 -9.08
N TYR A 193 -7.91 -1.92 -9.85
CA TYR A 193 -6.52 -1.59 -10.10
C TYR A 193 -6.34 -1.37 -11.60
N THR A 194 -6.04 -0.13 -11.99
CA THR A 194 -5.75 0.20 -13.39
C THR A 194 -4.26 0.17 -13.62
N MET A 195 -3.83 -0.65 -14.56
CA MET A 195 -2.42 -0.74 -14.97
C MET A 195 -2.03 0.43 -15.86
N ALA A 196 -0.73 0.69 -16.01
CA ALA A 196 -0.22 1.70 -16.94
C ALA A 196 -0.61 1.44 -18.42
N THR A 197 -0.95 0.20 -18.75
CA THR A 197 -1.49 -0.22 -20.05
C THR A 197 -2.96 0.10 -20.27
N GLY A 198 -3.64 0.66 -19.26
CA GLY A 198 -5.08 0.88 -19.25
C GLY A 198 -5.89 -0.34 -18.82
N GLU A 199 -5.30 -1.52 -18.68
CA GLU A 199 -6.00 -2.73 -18.24
C GLU A 199 -6.49 -2.60 -16.80
N VAL A 200 -7.74 -3.00 -16.56
CA VAL A 200 -8.44 -2.86 -15.28
C VAL A 200 -8.60 -4.22 -14.62
N PHE A 201 -8.03 -4.36 -13.43
CA PHE A 201 -8.12 -5.57 -12.60
C PHE A 201 -8.97 -5.31 -11.35
N VAL A 202 -9.73 -6.31 -10.92
CA VAL A 202 -10.51 -6.26 -9.68
C VAL A 202 -9.73 -6.70 -8.44
N CYS A 203 -8.49 -7.16 -8.60
CA CYS A 203 -7.66 -7.64 -7.50
C CYS A 203 -6.17 -7.33 -7.71
N SER A 204 -5.54 -6.66 -6.74
CA SER A 204 -4.09 -6.39 -6.79
C SER A 204 -3.21 -7.58 -6.40
N ALA A 205 -3.79 -8.65 -5.85
CA ALA A 205 -3.04 -9.87 -5.54
C ALA A 205 -2.88 -10.77 -6.77
N HIS A 206 -3.78 -10.65 -7.73
CA HIS A 206 -3.85 -11.46 -8.95
C HIS A 206 -3.70 -10.59 -10.20
N LEU A 207 -2.81 -9.59 -10.18
CA LEU A 207 -2.39 -8.86 -11.36
C LEU A 207 -1.75 -9.85 -12.35
N LEU A 208 -1.97 -9.65 -13.64
CA LEU A 208 -1.56 -10.52 -14.75
C LEU A 208 -2.38 -11.82 -14.91
N ASP A 209 -3.20 -12.19 -13.95
CA ASP A 209 -4.17 -13.27 -14.12
C ASP A 209 -5.43 -12.73 -14.83
N LYS A 210 -5.65 -13.19 -16.06
CA LYS A 210 -6.74 -12.69 -16.92
C LYS A 210 -8.15 -12.93 -16.34
N ARG A 211 -8.31 -13.88 -15.43
CA ARG A 211 -9.58 -14.10 -14.72
C ARG A 211 -10.00 -12.89 -13.87
N PHE A 212 -9.04 -12.05 -13.47
CA PHE A 212 -9.27 -10.85 -12.67
C PHE A 212 -9.23 -9.56 -13.48
N SER A 213 -9.00 -9.63 -14.79
CA SER A 213 -9.07 -8.51 -15.73
C SER A 213 -10.51 -8.33 -16.22
N ILE A 214 -11.04 -7.12 -16.07
CA ILE A 214 -12.44 -6.82 -16.43
C ILE A 214 -12.59 -5.87 -17.63
N GLY A 215 -11.49 -5.36 -18.19
CA GLY A 215 -11.50 -4.53 -19.38
C GLY A 215 -10.28 -3.64 -19.51
N ASN A 216 -10.33 -2.70 -20.47
CA ASN A 216 -9.24 -1.77 -20.74
C ASN A 216 -9.80 -0.35 -21.00
N LEU A 217 -9.27 0.66 -20.31
CA LEU A 217 -9.68 2.05 -20.44
C LEU A 217 -9.32 2.70 -21.79
N ASN A 218 -8.44 2.07 -22.57
CA ASN A 218 -8.18 2.49 -23.95
C ASN A 218 -9.28 2.04 -24.94
N GLU A 219 -10.14 1.11 -24.55
CA GLU A 219 -11.17 0.50 -25.39
C GLU A 219 -12.59 0.90 -24.96
N ASN A 220 -12.80 1.03 -23.65
CA ASN A 220 -14.11 1.29 -23.06
C ASN A 220 -14.03 2.34 -21.95
N THR A 221 -15.14 3.00 -21.67
CA THR A 221 -15.29 3.85 -20.50
C THR A 221 -15.24 3.03 -19.22
N PHE A 222 -14.89 3.65 -18.10
CA PHE A 222 -14.89 2.98 -16.80
C PHE A 222 -16.29 2.44 -16.43
N GLN A 223 -17.34 3.16 -16.79
CA GLN A 223 -18.73 2.71 -16.54
C GLN A 223 -19.04 1.43 -17.30
N GLU A 224 -18.75 1.35 -18.60
CA GLU A 224 -18.96 0.14 -19.41
C GLU A 224 -18.19 -1.06 -18.87
N ILE A 225 -16.93 -0.85 -18.42
CA ILE A 225 -16.12 -1.89 -17.79
C ILE A 225 -16.75 -2.35 -16.48
N TRP A 226 -17.17 -1.42 -15.63
CA TRP A 226 -17.69 -1.71 -14.29
C TRP A 226 -19.05 -2.38 -14.32
N GLU A 227 -19.91 -2.04 -15.27
CA GLU A 227 -21.23 -2.65 -15.49
C GLU A 227 -21.19 -3.85 -16.43
N GLY A 228 -20.02 -4.13 -17.03
CA GLY A 228 -19.81 -5.12 -18.07
C GLY A 228 -19.89 -6.58 -17.62
N GLU A 229 -19.95 -7.47 -18.61
CA GLU A 229 -20.09 -8.91 -18.42
C GLU A 229 -18.88 -9.52 -17.72
N LYS A 230 -17.66 -9.15 -18.11
CA LYS A 230 -16.41 -9.67 -17.51
C LYS A 230 -16.35 -9.47 -15.98
N ARG A 231 -16.90 -8.36 -15.46
CA ARG A 231 -17.00 -8.17 -14.01
C ARG A 231 -18.02 -9.13 -13.39
N ARG A 232 -19.14 -9.42 -14.06
CA ARG A 232 -20.13 -10.38 -13.58
C ARG A 232 -19.58 -11.81 -13.58
N GLU A 233 -18.86 -12.19 -14.64
CA GLU A 233 -18.15 -13.48 -14.72
C GLU A 233 -17.13 -13.63 -13.58
N ASN A 234 -16.35 -12.57 -13.30
CA ASN A 234 -15.43 -12.57 -12.17
C ASN A 234 -16.17 -12.74 -10.83
N TRP A 235 -17.33 -12.09 -10.66
CA TRP A 235 -18.17 -12.30 -9.47
C TRP A 235 -18.59 -13.77 -9.32
N GLU A 236 -19.06 -14.41 -10.38
CA GLU A 236 -19.45 -15.82 -10.34
C GLU A 236 -18.25 -16.72 -10.00
N MET A 237 -17.10 -16.47 -10.62
CA MET A 237 -15.86 -17.18 -10.32
C MET A 237 -15.44 -17.03 -8.84
N MET A 238 -15.59 -15.84 -8.25
CA MET A 238 -15.23 -15.58 -6.86
C MET A 238 -16.10 -16.33 -5.84
N LYS A 239 -17.29 -16.83 -6.23
CA LYS A 239 -18.14 -17.65 -5.35
C LYS A 239 -17.47 -18.99 -4.97
N SER A 240 -16.66 -19.53 -5.87
CA SER A 240 -15.95 -20.81 -5.69
C SER A 240 -14.42 -20.66 -5.54
N PHE A 241 -13.91 -19.42 -5.48
CA PHE A 241 -12.48 -19.18 -5.40
C PHE A 241 -11.92 -19.61 -4.03
N ASP A 242 -10.92 -20.52 -4.06
CA ASP A 242 -10.25 -20.96 -2.84
C ASP A 242 -9.35 -19.85 -2.28
N ILE A 243 -9.72 -19.30 -1.13
CA ILE A 243 -8.98 -18.23 -0.46
C ILE A 243 -7.54 -18.63 -0.07
N LYS A 244 -7.24 -19.91 0.04
CA LYS A 244 -5.88 -20.41 0.31
C LYS A 244 -4.90 -20.08 -0.82
N GLN A 245 -5.41 -19.83 -2.03
CA GLN A 245 -4.60 -19.37 -3.18
C GLN A 245 -4.30 -17.87 -3.12
N CYS A 246 -4.87 -17.15 -2.15
CA CYS A 246 -4.67 -15.72 -2.03
C CYS A 246 -3.56 -15.40 -1.03
N ARG A 247 -2.87 -14.26 -1.25
CA ARG A 247 -1.88 -13.77 -0.30
C ARG A 247 -2.54 -13.32 1.00
N LEU A 248 -1.85 -13.52 2.10
CA LEU A 248 -2.18 -12.91 3.39
C LEU A 248 -2.04 -11.36 3.33
N ASN A 249 -2.71 -10.66 4.22
CA ASN A 249 -2.57 -9.20 4.40
C ASN A 249 -2.78 -8.35 3.14
N CYS A 250 -3.72 -8.73 2.28
CA CYS A 250 -4.11 -7.89 1.14
C CYS A 250 -4.84 -6.61 1.61
N ARG A 251 -4.99 -5.63 0.71
CA ARG A 251 -5.72 -4.39 1.01
C ARG A 251 -7.17 -4.61 1.43
N MET A 252 -7.80 -5.66 0.89
CA MET A 252 -9.20 -6.00 1.17
C MET A 252 -9.37 -6.89 2.39
N ASN A 253 -8.30 -7.13 3.15
CA ASN A 253 -8.36 -7.98 4.34
C ASN A 253 -9.35 -7.43 5.39
N GLY A 254 -9.28 -6.14 5.71
CA GLY A 254 -10.23 -5.49 6.62
C GLY A 254 -11.68 -5.58 6.15
N PRO A 255 -12.02 -5.14 4.93
CA PRO A 255 -13.35 -5.32 4.37
C PRO A 255 -13.84 -6.78 4.37
N ASN A 256 -12.99 -7.74 4.02
CA ASN A 256 -13.37 -9.16 4.04
C ASN A 256 -13.68 -9.68 5.44
N LYS A 257 -12.90 -9.30 6.45
CA LYS A 257 -13.19 -9.63 7.86
C LYS A 257 -14.56 -9.10 8.28
N TYR A 258 -14.79 -7.82 8.03
CA TYR A 258 -16.04 -7.16 8.37
C TYR A 258 -17.25 -7.84 7.69
N LEU A 259 -17.15 -8.12 6.38
CA LEU A 259 -18.20 -8.79 5.65
C LEU A 259 -18.42 -10.23 6.11
N HIS A 260 -17.35 -10.94 6.47
CA HIS A 260 -17.45 -12.28 7.02
C HIS A 260 -18.18 -12.27 8.36
N GLU A 261 -17.84 -11.35 9.25
CA GLU A 261 -18.52 -11.16 10.54
C GLU A 261 -20.01 -10.86 10.35
N LEU A 262 -20.37 -9.97 9.41
CA LEU A 262 -21.77 -9.66 9.10
C LEU A 262 -22.56 -10.87 8.60
N THR A 263 -21.93 -11.70 7.74
CA THR A 263 -22.62 -12.87 7.15
C THR A 263 -22.69 -14.06 8.10
N HIS A 264 -21.85 -14.09 9.14
CA HIS A 264 -21.78 -15.16 10.14
C HIS A 264 -22.22 -14.69 11.54
N ALA A 265 -22.73 -13.46 11.68
CA ALA A 265 -23.30 -12.98 12.92
C ALA A 265 -24.43 -13.90 13.34
N LYS A 266 -24.27 -14.58 14.48
CA LYS A 266 -25.40 -15.28 15.13
C LYS A 266 -26.37 -14.17 15.55
N HIS A 267 -27.57 -14.19 15.00
CA HIS A 267 -28.66 -13.38 15.54
C HIS A 267 -28.82 -13.75 17.03
N VAL A 268 -28.43 -12.83 17.90
CA VAL A 268 -28.68 -12.92 19.35
C VAL A 268 -30.11 -12.44 19.60
#